data_118a0c371392e3cec3a162119c783812
#
_entry.id   118a0c371392e3cec3a162119c783812
#
_cell.length_a   1.000
_cell.length_b   1.000
_cell.length_c   1.000
_cell.angle_alpha   90.00
_cell.angle_beta   90.00
_cell.angle_gamma   90.00
#
_symmetry.space_group_name_H-M   'P 1'
#
loop_
_entity.id
_entity.type
_entity.pdbx_description
1 polymer ?
#
loop_
_entity_poly.entity_id
_entity_poly.type
_entity_poly.pdbx_seq_one_letter_code
_entity_poly.pdbx_strand_id
1 'polypeptide(L)'
;MLFDWVYGLFSNDLAIDLGTATTLTYVKGKGIVAHEPSVVAVQIKGNRSGSSPSARRPRRCSAAPPATSSPSARMKDGVIADFEVTEAMMRHFINRAHNRQTLVKPRIVICVPSGITEVEKRAVRDSAMAAGAREVFLIEEPMAAAIGAGLPITEPGGNMVVDIGGGTCEVAVISLAGIVACKSIRVGGDKMDEAIVQHIKRKYNLS
;
A
#
# COMPACT_ATOMS: atom_id res chain seq x y z
N MET A 1 -15.67 -2.12 -25.78
CA MET A 1 -16.54 -3.09 -25.07
C MET A 1 -16.31 -4.55 -25.46
N LEU A 2 -16.20 -4.94 -26.74
CA LEU A 2 -15.98 -6.36 -27.12
C LEU A 2 -14.57 -6.86 -26.73
N PHE A 3 -13.57 -6.02 -26.80
CA PHE A 3 -12.18 -6.35 -26.46
C PHE A 3 -11.91 -6.40 -24.94
N ASP A 4 -12.67 -5.69 -24.11
CA ASP A 4 -12.51 -5.71 -22.65
C ASP A 4 -12.82 -7.08 -22.04
N TRP A 5 -13.78 -7.81 -22.64
CA TRP A 5 -14.10 -9.18 -22.22
C TRP A 5 -12.95 -10.15 -22.55
N VAL A 6 -12.32 -10.03 -23.71
CA VAL A 6 -11.17 -10.85 -24.11
C VAL A 6 -9.95 -10.54 -23.24
N TYR A 7 -9.69 -9.25 -22.94
CA TYR A 7 -8.61 -8.85 -22.04
C TYR A 7 -8.85 -9.31 -20.59
N GLY A 8 -10.10 -9.38 -20.14
CA GLY A 8 -10.47 -9.88 -18.82
C GLY A 8 -10.18 -11.37 -18.60
N LEU A 9 -10.12 -12.17 -19.68
CA LEU A 9 -9.74 -13.59 -19.63
C LEU A 9 -8.23 -13.81 -19.44
N PHE A 10 -7.40 -12.83 -19.83
CA PHE A 10 -5.93 -12.94 -19.78
C PHE A 10 -5.28 -11.98 -18.80
N SER A 11 -6.02 -11.07 -18.17
CA SER A 11 -5.53 -10.12 -17.20
C SER A 11 -5.98 -10.50 -15.78
N ASN A 12 -5.03 -10.68 -14.89
CA ASN A 12 -5.34 -10.81 -13.47
C ASN A 12 -5.55 -9.41 -12.88
N ASP A 13 -6.79 -9.07 -12.53
CA ASP A 13 -7.07 -7.84 -11.79
C ASP A 13 -6.49 -7.97 -10.37
N LEU A 14 -5.80 -6.93 -9.93
CA LEU A 14 -5.14 -6.88 -8.63
C LEU A 14 -5.82 -5.84 -7.74
N ALA A 15 -5.86 -6.11 -6.45
CA ALA A 15 -6.08 -5.07 -5.44
C ALA A 15 -4.87 -5.02 -4.51
N ILE A 16 -4.41 -3.82 -4.20
CA ILE A 16 -3.26 -3.58 -3.33
C ILE A 16 -3.71 -2.64 -2.21
N ASP A 17 -3.53 -3.08 -0.99
CA ASP A 17 -3.65 -2.26 0.20
C ASP A 17 -2.24 -1.91 0.68
N LEU A 18 -1.88 -0.63 0.56
CA LEU A 18 -0.57 -0.11 0.92
C LEU A 18 -0.57 0.43 2.35
N GLY A 19 -0.86 -0.41 3.33
CA GLY A 19 -0.84 -0.01 4.73
C GLY A 19 0.56 0.40 5.21
N THR A 20 0.62 1.22 6.25
CA THR A 20 1.87 1.69 6.86
C THR A 20 2.70 0.55 7.44
N ALA A 21 2.06 -0.41 8.10
CA ALA A 21 2.71 -1.56 8.71
C ALA A 21 2.81 -2.75 7.75
N THR A 22 1.76 -3.00 6.98
CA THR A 22 1.61 -4.22 6.18
C THR A 22 0.97 -3.89 4.84
N THR A 23 1.50 -4.48 3.78
CA THR A 23 0.93 -4.43 2.44
C THR A 23 0.25 -5.75 2.11
N LEU A 24 -1.00 -5.68 1.67
CA LEU A 24 -1.76 -6.82 1.16
C LEU A 24 -1.91 -6.74 -0.36
N THR A 25 -1.76 -7.87 -1.01
CA THR A 25 -2.03 -7.98 -2.46
C THR A 25 -3.02 -9.11 -2.70
N TYR A 26 -4.12 -8.76 -3.32
CA TYR A 26 -5.19 -9.68 -3.71
C TYR A 26 -5.21 -9.82 -5.24
N VAL A 27 -5.41 -11.05 -5.71
CA VAL A 27 -5.59 -11.37 -7.12
C VAL A 27 -6.99 -11.95 -7.32
N LYS A 28 -7.73 -11.40 -8.28
CA LYS A 28 -9.06 -11.92 -8.60
C LYS A 28 -9.00 -13.41 -8.95
N GLY A 29 -9.80 -14.21 -8.24
CA GLY A 29 -9.85 -15.66 -8.43
C GLY A 29 -8.79 -16.48 -7.69
N LYS A 30 -7.77 -15.84 -7.08
CA LYS A 30 -6.74 -16.52 -6.28
C LYS A 30 -6.76 -16.13 -4.81
N GLY A 31 -7.41 -15.01 -4.46
CA GLY A 31 -7.42 -14.49 -3.10
C GLY A 31 -6.17 -13.67 -2.76
N ILE A 32 -5.82 -13.59 -1.47
CA ILE A 32 -4.64 -12.88 -0.99
C ILE A 32 -3.40 -13.69 -1.37
N VAL A 33 -2.53 -13.11 -2.20
CA VAL A 33 -1.31 -13.75 -2.72
C VAL A 33 -0.04 -13.21 -2.06
N ALA A 34 -0.11 -12.06 -1.43
CA ALA A 34 0.99 -11.51 -0.64
C ALA A 34 0.45 -10.79 0.60
N HIS A 35 1.11 -11.00 1.71
CA HIS A 35 0.89 -10.34 2.99
C HIS A 35 2.27 -10.10 3.60
N GLU A 36 2.79 -8.92 3.40
CA GLU A 36 4.18 -8.61 3.73
C GLU A 36 4.28 -7.28 4.48
N PRO A 37 5.28 -7.15 5.37
CA PRO A 37 5.56 -5.86 6.00
C PRO A 37 5.87 -4.79 4.94
N SER A 38 5.35 -3.57 5.13
CA SER A 38 5.60 -2.41 4.27
C SER A 38 6.99 -1.82 4.53
N VAL A 39 8.03 -2.67 4.38
CA VAL A 39 9.43 -2.31 4.62
C VAL A 39 10.26 -2.63 3.39
N VAL A 40 10.96 -1.64 2.85
CA VAL A 40 11.91 -1.82 1.75
C VAL A 40 13.32 -1.57 2.25
N ALA A 41 14.19 -2.56 2.10
CA ALA A 41 15.61 -2.38 2.33
C ALA A 41 16.23 -1.69 1.09
N VAL A 42 16.62 -0.43 1.23
CA VAL A 42 17.35 0.31 0.20
C VAL A 42 18.84 0.15 0.43
N GLN A 43 19.51 -0.56 -0.48
CA GLN A 43 20.96 -0.68 -0.43
C GLN A 43 21.60 0.60 -1.01
N ILE A 44 22.05 1.49 -0.14
CA ILE A 44 22.83 2.67 -0.55
C ILE A 44 24.25 2.18 -0.83
N LYS A 45 24.62 2.07 -2.11
CA LYS A 45 26.02 1.87 -2.46
C LYS A 45 26.77 3.17 -2.14
N GLY A 46 27.60 3.12 -1.11
CA GLY A 46 28.52 4.20 -0.79
C GLY A 46 29.36 4.58 -2.02
N ASN A 47 29.52 5.88 -2.22
CA ASN A 47 30.26 6.50 -3.30
C ASN A 47 31.75 6.08 -3.19
N ARG A 48 32.16 5.06 -3.96
CA ARG A 48 33.58 4.92 -4.29
C ARG A 48 33.83 5.81 -5.50
N SER A 49 34.53 6.91 -5.26
CA SER A 49 35.11 7.77 -6.29
C SER A 49 35.98 6.91 -7.23
N GLY A 50 35.54 6.79 -8.49
CA GLY A 50 36.27 6.06 -9.51
C GLY A 50 35.44 5.97 -10.77
N SER A 51 35.72 6.85 -11.71
CA SER A 51 35.27 6.99 -13.09
C SER A 51 34.86 5.70 -13.79
N SER A 52 33.60 5.59 -14.25
CA SER A 52 33.18 5.20 -15.59
C SER A 52 31.65 5.15 -15.71
N PRO A 53 31.00 5.64 -16.77
CA PRO A 53 29.57 5.62 -16.93
C PRO A 53 29.17 4.29 -17.59
N SER A 54 28.75 3.33 -16.82
CA SER A 54 28.12 2.13 -17.35
C SER A 54 26.80 1.83 -16.67
N ALA A 55 25.75 1.79 -17.48
CA ALA A 55 24.44 1.20 -17.34
C ALA A 55 23.90 1.06 -15.89
N ARG A 56 22.90 1.87 -15.55
CA ARG A 56 22.05 1.71 -14.37
C ARG A 56 21.33 0.35 -14.44
N ARG A 57 21.81 -0.61 -13.68
CA ARG A 57 21.03 -1.83 -13.39
C ARG A 57 19.92 -1.48 -12.42
N PRO A 58 18.67 -1.98 -12.62
CA PRO A 58 17.58 -1.78 -11.67
C PRO A 58 17.94 -2.40 -10.32
N ARG A 59 17.66 -1.66 -9.26
CA ARG A 59 17.85 -2.09 -7.88
C ARG A 59 16.91 -3.26 -7.58
N ARG A 60 17.42 -4.36 -7.08
CA ARG A 60 16.61 -5.51 -6.63
C ARG A 60 15.99 -5.14 -5.28
N CYS A 61 14.66 -5.15 -5.21
CA CYS A 61 13.94 -5.26 -3.94
C CYS A 61 14.04 -6.72 -3.49
N SER A 62 14.59 -6.98 -2.32
CA SER A 62 14.51 -8.28 -1.67
C SER A 62 13.81 -8.10 -0.33
N ALA A 63 12.78 -8.92 -0.07
CA ALA A 63 12.28 -9.09 1.28
C ALA A 63 13.44 -9.58 2.14
N ALA A 64 13.85 -8.81 3.13
CA ALA A 64 15.07 -9.03 3.84
C ALA A 64 14.93 -10.05 4.97
N PRO A 65 15.88 -10.97 5.14
CA PRO A 65 16.23 -11.52 6.44
C PRO A 65 17.24 -10.60 7.17
N PRO A 66 17.48 -10.81 8.45
CA PRO A 66 17.86 -9.77 9.39
C PRO A 66 19.35 -9.43 9.41
N ALA A 67 19.59 -8.20 9.89
CA ALA A 67 20.82 -7.68 10.47
C ALA A 67 22.01 -7.43 9.52
N THR A 68 22.09 -6.17 9.08
CA THR A 68 23.21 -5.27 9.39
C THR A 68 22.90 -3.89 8.79
N SER A 69 22.71 -2.91 9.67
CA SER A 69 22.79 -1.45 9.48
C SER A 69 22.65 -0.90 8.05
N SER A 70 21.42 -0.73 7.61
CA SER A 70 21.07 0.17 6.50
C SER A 70 19.72 0.82 6.82
N PRO A 71 19.52 2.12 6.62
CA PRO A 71 18.25 2.75 6.89
C PRO A 71 17.17 2.09 6.02
N SER A 72 16.22 1.41 6.67
CA SER A 72 15.03 0.90 6.03
C SER A 72 14.08 2.07 5.80
N ALA A 73 13.77 2.36 4.55
CA ALA A 73 12.70 3.29 4.25
C ALA A 73 11.37 2.59 4.56
N ARG A 74 10.62 3.14 5.50
CA ARG A 74 9.24 2.74 5.82
C ARG A 74 8.29 3.74 5.21
N MET A 75 7.11 3.27 4.81
CA MET A 75 5.98 4.19 4.64
C MET A 75 5.69 4.78 6.02
N LYS A 76 5.80 6.09 6.15
CA LYS A 76 5.56 6.79 7.39
C LYS A 76 4.28 7.60 7.29
N ASP A 77 3.42 7.46 8.29
CA ASP A 77 2.19 8.24 8.43
C ASP A 77 1.17 8.07 7.28
N GLY A 78 1.12 6.89 6.65
CA GLY A 78 0.17 6.60 5.55
C GLY A 78 0.44 7.33 4.23
N VAL A 79 1.55 8.07 4.13
CA VAL A 79 1.88 8.92 2.97
C VAL A 79 3.13 8.41 2.27
N ILE A 80 3.15 8.53 0.95
CA ILE A 80 4.32 8.25 0.12
C ILE A 80 5.39 9.29 0.42
N ALA A 81 6.36 8.93 1.25
CA ALA A 81 7.50 9.79 1.57
C ALA A 81 8.58 9.77 0.46
N ASP A 82 8.62 8.72 -0.35
CA ASP A 82 9.61 8.52 -1.41
C ASP A 82 8.99 7.79 -2.61
N PHE A 83 8.88 8.48 -3.73
CA PHE A 83 8.31 7.95 -4.98
C PHE A 83 9.08 6.73 -5.49
N GLU A 84 10.43 6.75 -5.46
CA GLU A 84 11.25 5.64 -5.95
C GLU A 84 11.04 4.37 -5.11
N VAL A 85 10.90 4.54 -3.79
CA VAL A 85 10.65 3.43 -2.86
C VAL A 85 9.26 2.84 -3.10
N THR A 86 8.26 3.68 -3.27
CA THR A 86 6.88 3.24 -3.53
C THR A 86 6.75 2.54 -4.88
N GLU A 87 7.38 3.07 -5.94
CA GLU A 87 7.44 2.40 -7.24
C GLU A 87 8.10 1.03 -7.13
N ALA A 88 9.21 0.94 -6.39
CA ALA A 88 9.93 -0.31 -6.19
C ALA A 88 9.08 -1.35 -5.42
N MET A 89 8.34 -0.92 -4.40
CA MET A 89 7.39 -1.75 -3.66
C MET A 89 6.27 -2.25 -4.58
N MET A 90 5.62 -1.36 -5.29
CA MET A 90 4.54 -1.72 -6.22
C MET A 90 5.03 -2.69 -7.28
N ARG A 91 6.20 -2.44 -7.86
CA ARG A 91 6.82 -3.33 -8.85
C ARG A 91 7.08 -4.73 -8.26
N HIS A 92 7.53 -4.81 -7.00
CA HIS A 92 7.71 -6.09 -6.30
C HIS A 92 6.38 -6.84 -6.19
N PHE A 93 5.33 -6.20 -5.66
CA PHE A 93 4.02 -6.83 -5.47
C PHE A 93 3.33 -7.19 -6.78
N ILE A 94 3.38 -6.31 -7.79
CA ILE A 94 2.84 -6.59 -9.12
C ILE A 94 3.55 -7.80 -9.74
N ASN A 95 4.88 -7.85 -9.70
CA ASN A 95 5.63 -8.97 -10.27
C ASN A 95 5.38 -10.29 -9.53
N ARG A 96 5.13 -10.24 -8.22
CA ARG A 96 4.81 -11.42 -7.41
C ARG A 96 3.40 -11.94 -7.67
N ALA A 97 2.45 -11.04 -7.83
CA ALA A 97 1.05 -11.35 -8.12
C ALA A 97 0.85 -11.77 -9.58
N HIS A 98 1.61 -11.14 -10.47
CA HIS A 98 1.52 -11.36 -11.92
C HIS A 98 2.49 -12.47 -12.30
N ASN A 99 1.96 -13.68 -12.52
CA ASN A 99 2.74 -14.79 -13.04
C ASN A 99 3.32 -14.37 -14.41
N ARG A 100 4.65 -14.47 -14.59
CA ARG A 100 5.42 -14.02 -15.78
C ARG A 100 4.90 -14.50 -17.15
N GLN A 101 3.82 -15.27 -17.18
CA GLN A 101 3.23 -15.86 -18.38
C GLN A 101 2.09 -15.03 -19.01
N THR A 102 1.64 -13.96 -18.37
CA THR A 102 0.56 -13.14 -18.92
C THR A 102 1.13 -11.95 -19.70
N LEU A 103 0.86 -11.93 -21.00
CA LEU A 103 1.24 -10.85 -21.93
C LEU A 103 0.47 -9.53 -21.68
N VAL A 104 -0.60 -9.59 -20.89
CA VAL A 104 -1.48 -8.43 -20.63
C VAL A 104 -1.20 -7.86 -19.25
N LYS A 105 -0.87 -6.58 -19.19
CA LYS A 105 -0.68 -5.84 -17.95
C LYS A 105 -1.96 -5.79 -17.11
N PRO A 106 -1.88 -5.90 -15.77
CA PRO A 106 -3.05 -5.92 -14.89
C PRO A 106 -3.72 -4.56 -14.74
N ARG A 107 -5.03 -4.58 -14.46
CA ARG A 107 -5.72 -3.45 -13.82
C ARG A 107 -5.52 -3.56 -12.32
N ILE A 108 -5.28 -2.44 -11.67
CA ILE A 108 -4.96 -2.42 -10.24
C ILE A 108 -5.89 -1.45 -9.51
N VAL A 109 -6.50 -1.92 -8.44
CA VAL A 109 -7.19 -1.08 -7.45
C VAL A 109 -6.24 -0.90 -6.28
N ILE A 110 -6.02 0.34 -5.85
CA ILE A 110 -5.13 0.67 -4.73
C ILE A 110 -5.94 1.39 -3.66
N CYS A 111 -5.87 0.88 -2.42
CA CYS A 111 -6.43 1.56 -1.27
C CYS A 111 -5.52 2.74 -0.88
N VAL A 112 -6.15 3.86 -0.55
CA VAL A 112 -5.47 5.09 -0.12
C VAL A 112 -6.21 5.71 1.06
N PRO A 113 -5.51 6.36 2.00
CA PRO A 113 -6.17 7.08 3.09
C PRO A 113 -7.09 8.19 2.57
N SER A 114 -8.20 8.44 3.27
CA SER A 114 -9.20 9.44 2.85
C SER A 114 -8.69 10.87 2.86
N GLY A 115 -7.63 11.15 3.62
CA GLY A 115 -7.08 12.51 3.79
C GLY A 115 -5.93 12.87 2.87
N ILE A 116 -5.58 12.05 1.88
CA ILE A 116 -4.46 12.32 0.99
C ILE A 116 -4.78 13.41 -0.05
N THR A 117 -3.76 14.21 -0.38
CA THR A 117 -3.85 15.26 -1.38
C THR A 117 -3.95 14.71 -2.81
N GLU A 118 -4.44 15.52 -3.74
CA GLU A 118 -4.47 15.14 -5.16
C GLU A 118 -3.05 14.90 -5.75
N VAL A 119 -2.03 15.57 -5.20
CA VAL A 119 -0.63 15.33 -5.58
C VAL A 119 -0.20 13.93 -5.16
N GLU A 120 -0.52 13.51 -3.94
CA GLU A 120 -0.24 12.17 -3.43
C GLU A 120 -1.01 11.11 -4.20
N LYS A 121 -2.30 11.31 -4.49
CA LYS A 121 -3.10 10.41 -5.33
C LYS A 121 -2.47 10.23 -6.72
N ARG A 122 -2.00 11.32 -7.31
CA ARG A 122 -1.30 11.28 -8.60
C ARG A 122 0.00 10.50 -8.49
N ALA A 123 0.81 10.74 -7.44
CA ALA A 123 2.05 10.02 -7.20
C ALA A 123 1.84 8.50 -7.07
N VAL A 124 0.80 8.06 -6.33
CA VAL A 124 0.41 6.64 -6.24
C VAL A 124 0.09 6.07 -7.62
N ARG A 125 -0.74 6.78 -8.39
CA ARG A 125 -1.14 6.34 -9.72
C ARG A 125 0.05 6.23 -10.67
N ASP A 126 0.91 7.25 -10.69
CA ASP A 126 2.09 7.30 -11.56
C ASP A 126 3.10 6.20 -11.18
N SER A 127 3.31 5.95 -9.87
CA SER A 127 4.15 4.84 -9.38
C SER A 127 3.62 3.47 -9.83
N ALA A 128 2.31 3.24 -9.74
CA ALA A 128 1.70 1.98 -10.15
C ALA A 128 1.78 1.77 -11.67
N MET A 129 1.57 2.83 -12.45
CA MET A 129 1.73 2.79 -13.90
C MET A 129 3.19 2.51 -14.31
N ALA A 130 4.16 3.17 -13.66
CA ALA A 130 5.60 2.93 -13.87
C ALA A 130 6.02 1.51 -13.45
N ALA A 131 5.36 0.96 -12.41
CA ALA A 131 5.58 -0.41 -11.96
C ALA A 131 5.02 -1.47 -12.92
N GLY A 132 4.17 -1.09 -13.90
CA GLY A 132 3.69 -1.98 -14.94
C GLY A 132 2.18 -2.21 -14.96
N ALA A 133 1.39 -1.44 -14.24
CA ALA A 133 -0.05 -1.45 -14.36
C ALA A 133 -0.50 -0.97 -15.76
N ARG A 134 -1.64 -1.49 -16.24
CA ARG A 134 -2.32 -0.98 -17.44
C ARG A 134 -3.25 0.16 -17.07
N GLU A 135 -3.94 0.03 -15.96
CA GLU A 135 -4.95 0.95 -15.47
C GLU A 135 -4.96 0.92 -13.95
N VAL A 136 -5.13 2.08 -13.33
CA VAL A 136 -5.07 2.24 -11.86
C VAL A 136 -6.30 2.97 -11.37
N PHE A 137 -7.02 2.34 -10.44
CA PHE A 137 -8.13 2.90 -9.72
C PHE A 137 -7.71 3.10 -8.27
N LEU A 138 -8.08 4.24 -7.69
CA LEU A 138 -7.88 4.52 -6.27
C LEU A 138 -9.22 4.40 -5.56
N ILE A 139 -9.21 3.78 -4.39
CA ILE A 139 -10.34 3.69 -3.49
C ILE A 139 -9.90 4.13 -2.10
N GLU A 140 -10.74 4.84 -1.38
CA GLU A 140 -10.44 5.24 -0.01
C GLU A 140 -10.56 4.05 0.94
N GLU A 141 -9.62 3.92 1.88
CA GLU A 141 -9.52 2.78 2.81
C GLU A 141 -10.84 2.47 3.53
N PRO A 142 -11.56 3.45 4.15
CA PRO A 142 -12.82 3.15 4.83
C PRO A 142 -13.92 2.71 3.86
N MET A 143 -13.92 3.18 2.61
CA MET A 143 -14.88 2.71 1.61
C MET A 143 -14.58 1.25 1.21
N ALA A 144 -13.33 0.90 1.01
CA ALA A 144 -12.90 -0.47 0.73
C ALA A 144 -13.24 -1.41 1.89
N ALA A 145 -13.01 -0.96 3.14
CA ALA A 145 -13.37 -1.70 4.34
C ALA A 145 -14.88 -1.94 4.45
N ALA A 146 -15.70 -0.91 4.18
CA ALA A 146 -17.16 -1.03 4.17
C ALA A 146 -17.65 -2.06 3.14
N ILE A 147 -17.11 -2.02 1.92
CA ILE A 147 -17.41 -2.98 0.86
C ILE A 147 -17.01 -4.40 1.30
N GLY A 148 -15.80 -4.54 1.83
CA GLY A 148 -15.28 -5.82 2.29
C GLY A 148 -16.06 -6.43 3.45
N ALA A 149 -16.60 -5.60 4.35
CA ALA A 149 -17.47 -5.99 5.45
C ALA A 149 -18.94 -6.28 5.01
N GLY A 150 -19.27 -6.02 3.74
CA GLY A 150 -20.63 -6.24 3.22
C GLY A 150 -21.66 -5.24 3.77
N LEU A 151 -21.24 -4.03 4.15
CA LEU A 151 -22.16 -3.01 4.63
C LEU A 151 -23.08 -2.52 3.48
N PRO A 152 -24.35 -2.18 3.76
CA PRO A 152 -25.30 -1.73 2.76
C PRO A 152 -25.05 -0.27 2.37
N ILE A 153 -23.86 0.00 1.82
CA ILE A 153 -23.37 1.37 1.53
C ILE A 153 -24.18 2.12 0.50
N THR A 154 -24.95 1.43 -0.35
CA THR A 154 -25.79 2.04 -1.40
C THR A 154 -27.13 2.52 -0.88
N GLU A 155 -27.52 2.09 0.33
CA GLU A 155 -28.79 2.47 0.95
C GLU A 155 -28.69 3.88 1.60
N PRO A 156 -29.82 4.57 1.80
CA PRO A 156 -29.86 5.89 2.44
C PRO A 156 -29.69 5.82 3.97
N GLY A 157 -28.98 4.82 4.47
CA GLY A 157 -28.61 4.63 5.87
C GLY A 157 -27.18 5.07 6.15
N GLY A 158 -26.91 5.59 7.37
CA GLY A 158 -25.54 5.90 7.80
C GLY A 158 -24.81 4.63 8.27
N ASN A 159 -23.77 4.27 7.55
CA ASN A 159 -22.87 3.18 7.95
C ASN A 159 -21.56 3.79 8.46
N MET A 160 -21.12 3.43 9.66
CA MET A 160 -19.86 3.92 10.23
C MET A 160 -18.81 2.83 10.16
N VAL A 161 -17.63 3.21 9.69
CA VAL A 161 -16.42 2.39 9.70
C VAL A 161 -15.38 3.08 10.59
N VAL A 162 -14.73 2.29 11.44
CA VAL A 162 -13.55 2.68 12.21
C VAL A 162 -12.43 1.77 11.77
N ASP A 163 -11.47 2.31 11.05
CA ASP A 163 -10.29 1.61 10.58
C ASP A 163 -9.08 2.02 11.43
N ILE A 164 -8.41 1.05 12.04
CA ILE A 164 -7.24 1.26 12.89
C ILE A 164 -6.08 0.51 12.29
N GLY A 165 -5.25 1.24 11.53
CA GLY A 165 -4.02 0.73 10.95
C GLY A 165 -2.80 0.85 11.87
N GLY A 166 -1.63 0.53 11.35
CA GLY A 166 -0.36 0.71 12.09
C GLY A 166 -0.02 2.18 12.35
N GLY A 167 -0.14 3.03 11.33
CA GLY A 167 0.24 4.45 11.42
C GLY A 167 -0.93 5.43 11.51
N THR A 168 -2.13 5.03 11.08
CA THR A 168 -3.31 5.89 10.97
C THR A 168 -4.54 5.24 11.60
N CYS A 169 -5.47 6.06 12.08
CA CYS A 169 -6.83 5.66 12.38
C CYS A 169 -7.79 6.54 11.58
N GLU A 170 -8.75 5.92 10.92
CA GLU A 170 -9.76 6.59 10.12
C GLU A 170 -11.17 6.24 10.62
N VAL A 171 -12.01 7.25 10.74
CA VAL A 171 -13.43 7.08 11.05
C VAL A 171 -14.23 7.71 9.93
N ALA A 172 -15.06 6.94 9.27
CA ALA A 172 -15.89 7.41 8.17
C ALA A 172 -17.35 7.03 8.34
N VAL A 173 -18.23 7.93 7.92
CA VAL A 173 -19.67 7.68 7.76
C VAL A 173 -19.97 7.62 6.28
N ILE A 174 -20.57 6.53 5.84
CA ILE A 174 -20.86 6.20 4.45
C ILE A 174 -22.37 6.07 4.26
N SER A 175 -22.89 6.71 3.23
CA SER A 175 -24.29 6.62 2.82
C SER A 175 -24.40 6.85 1.32
N LEU A 176 -25.34 6.18 0.64
CA LEU A 176 -25.58 6.33 -0.80
C LEU A 176 -24.30 6.21 -1.64
N ALA A 177 -23.46 5.23 -1.31
CA ALA A 177 -22.15 4.94 -1.92
C ALA A 177 -21.14 6.10 -1.86
N GLY A 178 -21.33 7.07 -0.98
CA GLY A 178 -20.44 8.21 -0.76
C GLY A 178 -19.98 8.33 0.69
N ILE A 179 -18.78 8.84 0.91
CA ILE A 179 -18.30 9.21 2.25
C ILE A 179 -18.92 10.56 2.60
N VAL A 180 -19.81 10.57 3.60
CA VAL A 180 -20.53 11.77 4.06
C VAL A 180 -19.65 12.58 5.03
N ALA A 181 -18.92 11.90 5.88
CA ALA A 181 -17.96 12.49 6.81
C ALA A 181 -16.81 11.55 7.04
N CYS A 182 -15.59 12.09 7.14
CA CYS A 182 -14.42 11.33 7.47
C CYS A 182 -13.48 12.12 8.37
N LYS A 183 -12.85 11.43 9.31
CA LYS A 183 -11.79 11.96 10.15
C LYS A 183 -10.63 10.97 10.15
N SER A 184 -9.47 11.43 9.72
CA SER A 184 -8.22 10.67 9.77
C SER A 184 -7.25 11.31 10.77
N ILE A 185 -6.57 10.49 11.55
CA ILE A 185 -5.51 10.91 12.48
C ILE A 185 -4.28 10.03 12.28
N ARG A 186 -3.10 10.63 12.39
CA ARG A 186 -1.81 9.94 12.29
C ARG A 186 -1.38 9.32 13.64
N VAL A 187 -2.31 8.57 14.22
CA VAL A 187 -2.10 7.76 15.42
C VAL A 187 -2.71 6.39 15.14
N GLY A 188 -1.92 5.36 15.24
CA GLY A 188 -2.33 3.98 15.00
C GLY A 188 -1.63 3.02 15.96
N GLY A 189 -1.60 1.74 15.61
CA GLY A 189 -1.05 0.66 16.42
C GLY A 189 0.39 0.91 16.86
N ASP A 190 1.24 1.44 15.99
CA ASP A 190 2.65 1.74 16.34
C ASP A 190 2.76 2.72 17.53
N LYS A 191 1.89 3.73 17.57
CA LYS A 191 1.85 4.69 18.70
C LYS A 191 1.27 4.09 19.97
N MET A 192 0.32 3.18 19.83
CA MET A 192 -0.23 2.41 20.94
C MET A 192 0.84 1.52 21.56
N ASP A 193 1.61 0.82 20.74
CA ASP A 193 2.73 -0.02 21.17
C ASP A 193 3.83 0.80 21.87
N GLU A 194 4.21 1.95 21.29
CA GLU A 194 5.16 2.87 21.90
C GLU A 194 4.68 3.33 23.31
N ALA A 195 3.40 3.65 23.44
CA ALA A 195 2.84 4.08 24.72
C ALA A 195 2.86 2.95 25.77
N ILE A 196 2.56 1.72 25.37
CA ILE A 196 2.63 0.54 26.24
C ILE A 196 4.07 0.29 26.70
N VAL A 197 5.02 0.29 25.76
CA VAL A 197 6.45 0.11 26.07
C VAL A 197 6.94 1.17 27.05
N GLN A 198 6.59 2.45 26.82
CA GLN A 198 6.96 3.53 27.74
C GLN A 198 6.33 3.38 29.13
N HIS A 199 5.08 2.90 29.21
CA HIS A 199 4.42 2.62 30.47
C HIS A 199 5.14 1.53 31.26
N ILE A 200 5.46 0.42 30.60
CA ILE A 200 6.17 -0.73 31.19
C ILE A 200 7.55 -0.29 31.68
N LYS A 201 8.28 0.46 30.84
CA LYS A 201 9.60 0.99 31.20
C LYS A 201 9.53 1.87 32.46
N ARG A 202 8.56 2.80 32.52
CA ARG A 202 8.43 3.70 33.66
C ARG A 202 7.97 3.01 34.95
N LYS A 203 7.02 2.07 34.83
CA LYS A 203 6.40 1.42 36.01
C LYS A 203 7.20 0.23 36.52
N TYR A 204 7.82 -0.52 35.63
CA TYR A 204 8.48 -1.79 35.97
C TYR A 204 9.99 -1.78 35.72
N ASN A 205 10.54 -0.68 35.16
CA ASN A 205 11.96 -0.54 34.79
C ASN A 205 12.44 -1.67 33.85
N LEU A 206 11.55 -2.14 32.97
CA LEU A 206 11.83 -3.12 31.93
C LEU A 206 12.05 -2.43 30.58
N SER A 207 12.98 -2.93 29.76
CA SER A 207 13.31 -2.41 28.43
C SER A 207 13.19 -3.50 27.38
#